data_db49649315c7d210bb95496175f7f319
#
_entry.id   db49649315c7d210bb95496175f7f319
#
_cell.length_a   1.000
_cell.length_b   1.000
_cell.length_c   1.000
_cell.angle_alpha   90.00
_cell.angle_beta   90.00
_cell.angle_gamma   90.00
#
_symmetry.space_group_name_H-M   'P 1'
#
loop_
_entity.id
_entity.type
_entity.pdbx_description
1 polymer ?
#
loop_
_entity_poly.entity_id
_entity_poly.type
_entity_poly.pdbx_seq_one_letter_code
_entity_poly.pdbx_strand_id
1 'polypeptide(L)'
;RPNRRQRQMCIRDRYLDEYPDLQSNQRYEFFGDAILDFDLTEYLFENYPELDEGSLTKIRSSAVNQFYLVELGKKINIGKYLYLGSAEDSTGGRHKDSIIEDALEALIAALYFDGGLKAVNDFVSKFIYPSIKGLSQNPGQKDYKTRLQEYFAKKGLKVIYQDSSHGPDHNKNFSSEVLLNDEVIGSGDGKSKKSAQQSAAKDALAKLDA
;
A
#
# COMPACT_ATOMS: atom_id res chain seq x y z
N ARG A 1 11.49 17.89 25.64
CA ARG A 1 10.41 18.38 24.76
C ARG A 1 10.75 18.00 23.33
N PRO A 2 9.82 17.51 22.51
CA PRO A 2 10.09 17.20 21.10
C PRO A 2 10.57 18.46 20.38
N ASN A 3 11.51 18.30 19.44
CA ASN A 3 12.02 19.43 18.67
C ASN A 3 10.96 19.95 17.67
N ARG A 4 11.22 21.08 16.98
CA ARG A 4 10.25 21.68 16.06
C ARG A 4 9.87 20.73 14.91
N ARG A 5 10.83 19.97 14.39
CA ARG A 5 10.62 19.02 13.28
C ARG A 5 9.75 17.84 13.71
N GLN A 6 10.04 17.25 14.88
CA GLN A 6 9.25 16.15 15.44
C GLN A 6 7.80 16.55 15.72
N ARG A 7 7.53 17.80 16.04
CA ARG A 7 6.15 18.30 16.19
C ARG A 7 5.47 18.47 14.84
N GLN A 8 6.17 19.03 13.85
CA GLN A 8 5.58 19.31 12.53
C GLN A 8 5.13 18.02 11.81
N MET A 9 5.84 16.90 11.92
CA MET A 9 5.44 15.63 11.28
C MET A 9 4.05 15.12 11.72
N CYS A 10 3.59 15.54 12.88
CA CYS A 10 2.30 15.12 13.44
C CYS A 10 1.15 16.10 13.15
N ILE A 11 1.38 17.22 12.47
CA ILE A 11 0.39 18.28 12.27
C ILE A 11 -0.29 18.10 10.91
N ARG A 12 -1.59 17.82 10.91
CA ARG A 12 -2.41 17.71 9.70
C ARG A 12 -2.95 19.08 9.26
N ASP A 13 -3.23 19.24 7.96
CA ASP A 13 -3.64 20.52 7.32
C ASP A 13 -4.75 21.26 8.05
N ARG A 14 -5.84 20.56 8.32
CA ARG A 14 -7.01 21.17 8.94
C ARG A 14 -6.80 21.64 10.38
N TYR A 15 -5.68 21.23 11.01
CA TYR A 15 -5.26 21.81 12.28
C TYR A 15 -4.79 23.25 12.11
N LEU A 16 -4.33 23.63 10.92
CA LEU A 16 -3.85 24.97 10.58
C LEU A 16 -5.00 26.00 10.54
N ASP A 17 -6.23 25.58 10.26
CA ASP A 17 -7.40 26.48 10.33
C ASP A 17 -7.58 27.06 11.74
N GLU A 18 -7.21 26.29 12.77
CA GLU A 18 -7.25 26.68 14.17
C GLU A 18 -5.91 27.32 14.63
N TYR A 19 -4.80 26.97 13.96
CA TYR A 19 -3.44 27.41 14.34
C TYR A 19 -2.61 27.81 13.10
N PRO A 20 -2.90 28.97 12.47
CA PRO A 20 -2.34 29.34 11.16
C PRO A 20 -0.82 29.60 11.16
N ASP A 21 -0.19 29.80 12.30
CA ASP A 21 1.27 29.98 12.42
C ASP A 21 2.06 28.67 12.34
N LEU A 22 1.38 27.52 12.30
CA LEU A 22 2.00 26.21 12.18
C LEU A 22 2.12 25.79 10.71
N GLN A 23 2.83 24.73 10.46
CA GLN A 23 2.96 24.11 9.14
C GLN A 23 2.51 22.65 9.21
N SER A 24 1.78 22.19 8.18
CA SER A 24 1.36 20.80 8.09
C SER A 24 2.51 19.84 7.82
N ASN A 25 2.19 18.55 7.89
CA ASN A 25 3.12 17.47 7.58
C ASN A 25 3.26 17.16 6.08
N GLN A 26 2.49 17.77 5.18
CA GLN A 26 2.49 17.45 3.75
C GLN A 26 3.87 17.50 3.10
N ARG A 27 4.69 18.48 3.46
CA ARG A 27 6.06 18.55 2.93
C ARG A 27 6.96 17.44 3.47
N TYR A 28 6.70 16.98 4.69
CA TYR A 28 7.40 15.83 5.28
C TYR A 28 6.90 14.52 4.63
N GLU A 29 5.61 14.36 4.41
CA GLU A 29 4.98 13.27 3.66
C GLU A 29 5.63 13.13 2.28
N PHE A 30 5.58 14.20 1.47
CA PHE A 30 6.19 14.23 0.13
C PHE A 30 7.66 13.80 0.13
N PHE A 31 8.44 14.28 1.08
CA PHE A 31 9.85 13.96 1.16
C PHE A 31 10.10 12.56 1.73
N GLY A 32 9.28 12.13 2.68
CA GLY A 32 9.36 10.81 3.31
C GLY A 32 9.03 9.67 2.36
N ASP A 33 8.02 9.84 1.51
CA ASP A 33 7.69 8.92 0.43
C ASP A 33 8.92 8.67 -0.47
N ALA A 34 9.56 9.71 -0.96
CA ALA A 34 10.76 9.61 -1.80
C ALA A 34 11.94 8.92 -1.08
N ILE A 35 12.13 9.19 0.22
CA ILE A 35 13.19 8.54 1.03
C ILE A 35 12.87 7.06 1.25
N LEU A 36 11.63 6.71 1.53
CA LEU A 36 11.19 5.33 1.72
C LEU A 36 11.37 4.52 0.43
N ASP A 37 10.96 5.09 -0.69
CA ASP A 37 11.14 4.48 -2.02
C ASP A 37 12.63 4.27 -2.36
N PHE A 38 13.48 5.23 -2.00
CA PHE A 38 14.93 5.11 -2.20
C PHE A 38 15.52 3.99 -1.34
N ASP A 39 15.26 3.97 -0.03
CA ASP A 39 15.79 2.96 0.91
C ASP A 39 15.37 1.54 0.51
N LEU A 40 14.13 1.36 0.10
CA LEU A 40 13.64 0.08 -0.40
C LEU A 40 14.25 -0.31 -1.74
N THR A 41 14.47 0.65 -2.64
CA THR A 41 15.10 0.39 -3.93
C THR A 41 16.54 -0.07 -3.74
N GLU A 42 17.31 0.61 -2.89
CA GLU A 42 18.67 0.24 -2.53
C GLU A 42 18.71 -1.16 -1.92
N TYR A 43 17.87 -1.43 -0.93
CA TYR A 43 17.77 -2.75 -0.30
C TYR A 43 17.44 -3.87 -1.30
N LEU A 44 16.46 -3.65 -2.17
CA LEU A 44 16.07 -4.64 -3.19
C LEU A 44 17.17 -4.88 -4.20
N PHE A 45 17.82 -3.83 -4.68
CA PHE A 45 18.91 -3.91 -5.63
C PHE A 45 20.10 -4.72 -5.08
N GLU A 46 20.46 -4.49 -3.81
CA GLU A 46 21.60 -5.18 -3.20
C GLU A 46 21.30 -6.64 -2.82
N ASN A 47 20.08 -6.92 -2.36
CA ASN A 47 19.75 -8.22 -1.75
C ASN A 47 19.05 -9.20 -2.68
N TYR A 48 18.62 -8.77 -3.89
CA TYR A 48 17.95 -9.60 -4.88
C TYR A 48 18.52 -9.41 -6.29
N PRO A 49 19.82 -9.65 -6.47
CA PRO A 49 20.50 -9.43 -7.78
C PRO A 49 20.01 -10.36 -8.88
N GLU A 50 19.33 -11.45 -8.53
CA GLU A 50 18.74 -12.40 -9.46
C GLU A 50 17.42 -11.95 -10.07
N LEU A 51 16.78 -10.91 -9.51
CA LEU A 51 15.47 -10.44 -9.97
C LEU A 51 15.62 -9.36 -11.04
N ASP A 52 14.73 -9.41 -12.02
CA ASP A 52 14.63 -8.38 -13.05
C ASP A 52 13.98 -7.09 -12.51
N GLU A 53 14.14 -5.99 -13.27
CA GLU A 53 13.60 -4.67 -12.93
C GLU A 53 12.07 -4.70 -12.68
N GLY A 54 11.33 -5.46 -13.49
CA GLY A 54 9.89 -5.59 -13.35
C GLY A 54 9.48 -6.26 -12.04
N SER A 55 10.20 -7.30 -11.62
CA SER A 55 10.01 -8.00 -10.35
C SER A 55 10.36 -7.10 -9.17
N LEU A 56 11.49 -6.40 -9.21
CA LEU A 56 11.93 -5.46 -8.18
C LEU A 56 10.89 -4.33 -8.00
N THR A 57 10.38 -3.77 -9.09
CA THR A 57 9.33 -2.72 -9.06
C THR A 57 8.04 -3.23 -8.45
N LYS A 58 7.60 -4.45 -8.78
CA LYS A 58 6.40 -5.07 -8.19
C LYS A 58 6.55 -5.31 -6.70
N ILE A 59 7.71 -5.78 -6.25
CA ILE A 59 7.99 -5.99 -4.82
C ILE A 59 7.98 -4.66 -4.07
N ARG A 60 8.70 -3.64 -4.58
CA ARG A 60 8.72 -2.32 -3.98
C ARG A 60 7.31 -1.76 -3.83
N SER A 61 6.54 -1.67 -4.91
CA SER A 61 5.16 -1.17 -4.89
C SER A 61 4.24 -1.97 -3.95
N SER A 62 4.51 -3.25 -3.76
CA SER A 62 3.75 -4.08 -2.82
C SER A 62 4.13 -3.83 -1.38
N ALA A 63 5.40 -3.53 -1.10
CA ALA A 63 5.92 -3.30 0.24
C ALA A 63 5.51 -1.94 0.82
N VAL A 64 5.27 -0.94 -0.04
CA VAL A 64 4.85 0.43 0.36
C VAL A 64 3.44 0.79 -0.10
N ASN A 65 2.60 -0.19 -0.43
CA ASN A 65 1.22 0.13 -0.73
C ASN A 65 0.48 0.65 0.51
N GLN A 66 -0.52 1.48 0.28
CA GLN A 66 -1.34 2.08 1.34
C GLN A 66 -1.76 1.10 2.43
N PHE A 67 -2.27 -0.08 2.04
CA PHE A 67 -2.72 -1.08 3.01
C PHE A 67 -1.61 -1.47 3.99
N TYR A 68 -0.39 -1.67 3.47
CA TYR A 68 0.74 -2.10 4.28
C TYR A 68 1.23 -0.99 5.22
N LEU A 69 1.35 0.24 4.69
CA LEU A 69 1.76 1.41 5.48
C LEU A 69 0.74 1.73 6.57
N VAL A 70 -0.54 1.63 6.25
CA VAL A 70 -1.64 1.81 7.22
C VAL A 70 -1.59 0.78 8.35
N GLU A 71 -1.42 -0.51 8.02
CA GLU A 71 -1.31 -1.56 9.03
C GLU A 71 -0.08 -1.35 9.94
N LEU A 72 1.06 -0.92 9.36
CA LEU A 72 2.23 -0.55 10.13
C LEU A 72 1.95 0.67 11.02
N GLY A 73 1.36 1.73 10.48
CA GLY A 73 0.99 2.93 11.23
C GLY A 73 0.04 2.64 12.41
N LYS A 74 -0.93 1.75 12.19
CA LYS A 74 -1.83 1.25 13.26
C LYS A 74 -1.04 0.45 14.30
N LYS A 75 -0.16 -0.44 13.89
CA LYS A 75 0.67 -1.26 14.78
C LYS A 75 1.56 -0.43 15.71
N ILE A 76 2.15 0.65 15.21
CA ILE A 76 2.93 1.58 16.03
C ILE A 76 2.07 2.65 16.71
N ASN A 77 0.74 2.61 16.50
CA ASN A 77 -0.24 3.52 17.08
C ASN A 77 0.04 5.00 16.76
N ILE A 78 0.46 5.30 15.52
CA ILE A 78 0.88 6.64 15.11
C ILE A 78 -0.25 7.67 15.26
N GLY A 79 -1.50 7.27 15.00
CA GLY A 79 -2.69 8.12 15.11
C GLY A 79 -2.85 8.81 16.48
N LYS A 80 -2.36 8.19 17.55
CA LYS A 80 -2.39 8.77 18.91
C LYS A 80 -1.59 10.07 19.02
N TYR A 81 -0.58 10.22 18.19
CA TYR A 81 0.37 11.34 18.27
C TYR A 81 0.03 12.49 17.30
N LEU A 82 -1.05 12.33 16.49
CA LEU A 82 -1.44 13.32 15.50
C LEU A 82 -2.15 14.52 16.13
N TYR A 83 -1.86 15.69 15.62
CA TYR A 83 -2.58 16.94 15.87
C TYR A 83 -3.55 17.15 14.70
N LEU A 84 -4.82 17.00 14.96
CA LEU A 84 -5.91 17.13 13.99
C LEU A 84 -6.78 18.33 14.35
N GLY A 85 -7.33 19.01 13.35
CA GLY A 85 -8.38 19.99 13.58
C GLY A 85 -9.61 19.33 14.25
N SER A 86 -10.35 20.09 15.05
CA SER A 86 -11.47 19.58 15.84
C SER A 86 -12.53 18.85 15.01
N ALA A 87 -12.82 19.34 13.81
CA ALA A 87 -13.76 18.71 12.87
C ALA A 87 -13.26 17.35 12.36
N GLU A 88 -11.98 17.24 12.01
CA GLU A 88 -11.37 15.98 11.54
C GLU A 88 -11.28 14.95 12.67
N ASP A 89 -10.89 15.39 13.87
CA ASP A 89 -10.79 14.50 15.04
C ASP A 89 -12.16 13.95 15.45
N SER A 90 -13.21 14.79 15.44
CA SER A 90 -14.58 14.38 15.77
C SER A 90 -15.17 13.35 14.79
N THR A 91 -14.69 13.30 13.55
CA THR A 91 -15.11 12.33 12.53
C THR A 91 -14.20 11.08 12.46
N GLY A 92 -13.35 10.88 13.46
CA GLY A 92 -12.47 9.71 13.55
C GLY A 92 -11.23 9.79 12.68
N GLY A 93 -10.76 11.00 12.37
CA GLY A 93 -9.59 11.25 11.51
C GLY A 93 -8.33 10.50 11.94
N ARG A 94 -8.14 10.25 13.25
CA ARG A 94 -7.01 9.46 13.79
C ARG A 94 -6.94 8.03 13.27
N HIS A 95 -8.04 7.53 12.72
CA HIS A 95 -8.16 6.15 12.22
C HIS A 95 -8.36 6.09 10.71
N LYS A 96 -8.39 7.23 10.01
CA LYS A 96 -8.49 7.28 8.55
C LYS A 96 -7.21 6.78 7.92
N ASP A 97 -7.34 5.86 6.99
CA ASP A 97 -6.22 5.18 6.36
C ASP A 97 -5.25 6.17 5.66
N SER A 98 -5.76 7.15 4.91
CA SER A 98 -4.92 8.17 4.28
C SER A 98 -4.14 9.03 5.27
N ILE A 99 -4.73 9.36 6.41
CA ILE A 99 -4.06 10.16 7.45
C ILE A 99 -2.96 9.37 8.15
N ILE A 100 -3.18 8.07 8.36
CA ILE A 100 -2.18 7.15 8.94
C ILE A 100 -1.01 6.95 8.00
N GLU A 101 -1.27 6.76 6.71
CA GLU A 101 -0.26 6.64 5.65
C GLU A 101 0.63 7.88 5.58
N ASP A 102 0.01 9.06 5.35
CA ASP A 102 0.71 10.35 5.27
C ASP A 102 1.57 10.62 6.52
N ALA A 103 1.06 10.25 7.71
CA ALA A 103 1.80 10.42 8.95
C ALA A 103 3.00 9.47 9.05
N LEU A 104 2.90 8.26 8.52
CA LEU A 104 4.02 7.32 8.50
C LEU A 104 5.13 7.79 7.56
N GLU A 105 4.77 8.29 6.38
CA GLU A 105 5.72 8.89 5.45
C GLU A 105 6.38 10.14 6.05
N ALA A 106 5.59 11.01 6.69
CA ALA A 106 6.15 12.16 7.41
C ALA A 106 7.11 11.74 8.55
N LEU A 107 6.87 10.61 9.21
CA LEU A 107 7.77 10.03 10.20
C LEU A 107 9.11 9.63 9.56
N ILE A 108 9.09 9.00 8.38
CA ILE A 108 10.32 8.65 7.63
C ILE A 108 11.16 9.90 7.35
N ALA A 109 10.53 10.99 6.88
CA ALA A 109 11.23 12.25 6.68
C ALA A 109 11.83 12.80 7.99
N ALA A 110 11.10 12.72 9.10
CA ALA A 110 11.59 13.19 10.39
C ALA A 110 12.80 12.37 10.87
N LEU A 111 12.78 11.05 10.69
CA LEU A 111 13.91 10.17 10.97
C LEU A 111 15.13 10.54 10.12
N TYR A 112 14.93 10.81 8.83
CA TYR A 112 15.99 11.25 7.95
C TYR A 112 16.61 12.57 8.41
N PHE A 113 15.82 13.58 8.79
CA PHE A 113 16.35 14.85 9.27
C PHE A 113 17.03 14.77 10.63
N ASP A 114 16.69 13.80 11.45
CA ASP A 114 17.29 13.61 12.77
C ASP A 114 18.57 12.75 12.74
N GLY A 115 18.63 11.73 11.86
CA GLY A 115 19.73 10.77 11.86
C GLY A 115 20.17 10.28 10.47
N GLY A 116 19.73 10.94 9.39
CA GLY A 116 20.08 10.58 8.02
C GLY A 116 19.50 9.23 7.58
N LEU A 117 19.99 8.72 6.47
CA LEU A 117 19.58 7.41 5.93
C LEU A 117 19.74 6.27 6.93
N LYS A 118 20.77 6.34 7.81
CA LYS A 118 20.97 5.31 8.82
C LYS A 118 19.74 5.16 9.73
N ALA A 119 19.17 6.27 10.22
CA ALA A 119 17.99 6.21 11.09
C ALA A 119 16.75 5.71 10.35
N VAL A 120 16.61 6.02 9.06
CA VAL A 120 15.57 5.47 8.19
C VAL A 120 15.75 3.96 8.04
N ASN A 121 16.94 3.52 7.65
CA ASN A 121 17.24 2.10 7.45
C ASN A 121 17.03 1.28 8.73
N ASP A 122 17.45 1.79 9.90
CA ASP A 122 17.22 1.14 11.21
C ASP A 122 15.70 0.94 11.47
N PHE A 123 14.85 1.87 11.03
CA PHE A 123 13.39 1.74 11.13
C PHE A 123 12.82 0.78 10.08
N VAL A 124 13.15 0.98 8.81
CA VAL A 124 12.61 0.22 7.67
C VAL A 124 13.03 -1.25 7.76
N SER A 125 14.28 -1.54 8.14
CA SER A 125 14.78 -2.91 8.32
C SER A 125 14.04 -3.67 9.42
N LYS A 126 13.62 -2.97 10.45
CA LYS A 126 12.87 -3.57 11.56
C LYS A 126 11.41 -3.86 11.21
N PHE A 127 10.76 -2.97 10.45
CA PHE A 127 9.31 -3.00 10.30
C PHE A 127 8.83 -3.37 8.89
N ILE A 128 9.60 -3.09 7.84
CA ILE A 128 9.18 -3.27 6.45
C ILE A 128 9.93 -4.42 5.76
N TYR A 129 11.26 -4.51 5.85
CA TYR A 129 12.02 -5.58 5.18
C TYR A 129 11.56 -7.01 5.52
N PRO A 130 11.10 -7.34 6.75
CA PRO A 130 10.60 -8.69 7.01
C PRO A 130 9.45 -9.12 6.11
N SER A 131 8.65 -8.17 5.61
CA SER A 131 7.55 -8.47 4.68
C SER A 131 8.03 -8.77 3.27
N ILE A 132 9.18 -8.20 2.87
CA ILE A 132 9.74 -8.35 1.54
C ILE A 132 10.14 -9.79 1.25
N LYS A 133 10.62 -10.53 2.25
CA LYS A 133 10.97 -11.95 2.10
C LYS A 133 9.79 -12.81 1.62
N GLY A 134 8.58 -12.51 2.08
CA GLY A 134 7.37 -13.16 1.58
C GLY A 134 6.98 -12.74 0.17
N LEU A 135 7.23 -11.49 -0.17
CA LEU A 135 6.95 -10.92 -1.50
C LEU A 135 7.96 -11.38 -2.55
N SER A 136 9.26 -11.50 -2.19
CA SER A 136 10.33 -11.92 -3.10
C SER A 136 10.24 -13.39 -3.52
N GLN A 137 9.71 -14.25 -2.65
CA GLN A 137 9.49 -15.66 -2.99
C GLN A 137 8.40 -15.82 -4.06
N ASN A 138 7.48 -14.85 -4.14
CA ASN A 138 6.39 -14.84 -5.09
C ASN A 138 6.04 -13.40 -5.50
N PRO A 139 6.87 -12.74 -6.33
CA PRO A 139 6.63 -11.38 -6.80
C PRO A 139 5.27 -11.29 -7.51
N GLY A 140 4.37 -10.47 -6.99
CA GLY A 140 3.02 -10.31 -7.56
C GLY A 140 2.01 -11.39 -7.16
N GLN A 141 2.29 -12.23 -6.15
CA GLN A 141 1.39 -13.32 -5.71
C GLN A 141 -0.01 -12.84 -5.29
N LYS A 142 -0.17 -11.58 -4.87
CA LYS A 142 -1.47 -10.97 -4.57
C LYS A 142 -2.13 -10.29 -5.77
N ASP A 143 -1.45 -10.17 -6.90
CA ASP A 143 -2.01 -9.64 -8.16
C ASP A 143 -2.27 -10.78 -9.14
N TYR A 144 -3.21 -11.63 -8.76
CA TYR A 144 -3.65 -12.74 -9.59
C TYR A 144 -4.18 -12.27 -10.94
N LYS A 145 -4.82 -11.09 -10.99
CA LYS A 145 -5.36 -10.51 -12.22
C LYS A 145 -4.27 -10.21 -13.23
N THR A 146 -3.22 -9.52 -12.84
CA THR A 146 -2.07 -9.23 -13.71
C THR A 146 -1.36 -10.52 -14.14
N ARG A 147 -1.10 -11.44 -13.21
CA ARG A 147 -0.48 -12.74 -13.54
C ARG A 147 -1.28 -13.53 -14.58
N LEU A 148 -2.60 -13.60 -14.43
CA LEU A 148 -3.46 -14.29 -15.38
C LEU A 148 -3.45 -13.60 -16.74
N GLN A 149 -3.49 -12.27 -16.77
CA GLN A 149 -3.42 -11.49 -18.01
C GLN A 149 -2.07 -11.69 -18.71
N GLU A 150 -0.95 -11.65 -17.99
CA GLU A 150 0.38 -11.89 -18.53
C GLU A 150 0.53 -13.33 -19.07
N TYR A 151 -0.02 -14.34 -18.35
CA TYR A 151 0.00 -15.74 -18.78
C TYR A 151 -0.68 -15.94 -20.12
N PHE A 152 -1.87 -15.37 -20.30
CA PHE A 152 -2.59 -15.48 -21.57
C PHE A 152 -2.04 -14.55 -22.65
N ALA A 153 -1.53 -13.36 -22.32
CA ALA A 153 -0.90 -12.47 -23.26
C ALA A 153 0.34 -13.09 -23.94
N LYS A 154 1.16 -13.86 -23.19
CA LYS A 154 2.28 -14.63 -23.74
C LYS A 154 1.85 -15.68 -24.77
N LYS A 155 0.57 -16.11 -24.74
CA LYS A 155 -0.04 -17.06 -25.68
C LYS A 155 -0.85 -16.36 -26.77
N GLY A 156 -0.79 -15.01 -26.85
CA GLY A 156 -1.56 -14.21 -27.81
C GLY A 156 -3.08 -14.16 -27.50
N LEU A 157 -3.47 -14.53 -26.29
CA LEU A 157 -4.86 -14.59 -25.85
C LEU A 157 -5.18 -13.45 -24.86
N LYS A 158 -6.44 -13.06 -24.79
CA LYS A 158 -6.91 -12.01 -23.87
C LYS A 158 -8.06 -12.51 -23.02
N VAL A 159 -7.99 -12.32 -21.71
CA VAL A 159 -9.07 -12.61 -20.78
C VAL A 159 -9.95 -11.38 -20.57
N ILE A 160 -11.24 -11.62 -20.37
CA ILE A 160 -12.27 -10.59 -20.09
C ILE A 160 -12.82 -10.86 -18.70
N TYR A 161 -13.15 -9.78 -17.96
CA TYR A 161 -13.79 -9.87 -16.66
C TYR A 161 -15.23 -9.39 -16.77
N GLN A 162 -16.17 -10.23 -16.35
CA GLN A 162 -17.58 -9.86 -16.19
C GLN A 162 -17.88 -9.68 -14.72
N ASP A 163 -18.28 -8.46 -14.34
CA ASP A 163 -18.56 -8.10 -12.96
C ASP A 163 -20.05 -7.96 -12.74
N SER A 164 -20.55 -8.50 -11.65
CA SER A 164 -21.89 -8.30 -11.13
C SER A 164 -21.85 -7.81 -9.69
N SER A 165 -22.95 -7.29 -9.19
CA SER A 165 -23.05 -6.89 -7.79
C SER A 165 -24.41 -7.22 -7.23
N HIS A 166 -24.46 -7.62 -5.97
CA HIS A 166 -25.67 -8.02 -5.26
C HIS A 166 -25.64 -7.56 -3.80
N GLY A 167 -26.82 -7.49 -3.21
CA GLY A 167 -27.01 -6.99 -1.83
C GLY A 167 -27.37 -5.50 -1.75
N PRO A 168 -27.77 -5.02 -0.56
CA PRO A 168 -28.14 -3.63 -0.34
C PRO A 168 -26.92 -2.72 -0.42
N ASP A 169 -27.12 -1.44 -0.76
CA ASP A 169 -26.04 -0.46 -1.00
C ASP A 169 -25.03 -0.32 0.16
N HIS A 170 -25.50 -0.46 1.41
CA HIS A 170 -24.65 -0.39 2.61
C HIS A 170 -23.85 -1.69 2.88
N ASN A 171 -24.15 -2.80 2.17
CA ASN A 171 -23.43 -4.07 2.28
C ASN A 171 -23.39 -4.80 0.92
N LYS A 172 -22.93 -4.09 -0.10
CA LYS A 172 -22.83 -4.58 -1.47
C LYS A 172 -21.70 -5.60 -1.60
N ASN A 173 -22.00 -6.75 -2.19
CA ASN A 173 -21.00 -7.73 -2.60
C ASN A 173 -20.86 -7.71 -4.12
N PHE A 174 -19.65 -8.02 -4.57
CA PHE A 174 -19.30 -8.08 -5.98
C PHE A 174 -18.89 -9.51 -6.32
N SER A 175 -19.37 -9.99 -7.46
CA SER A 175 -18.93 -11.24 -8.07
C SER A 175 -18.26 -10.92 -9.41
N SER A 176 -17.21 -11.64 -9.75
CA SER A 176 -16.52 -11.51 -11.03
C SER A 176 -16.25 -12.88 -11.64
N GLU A 177 -16.44 -12.99 -12.94
CA GLU A 177 -16.08 -14.15 -13.75
C GLU A 177 -14.98 -13.76 -14.73
N VAL A 178 -14.02 -14.67 -14.93
CA VAL A 178 -12.98 -14.54 -15.94
C VAL A 178 -13.33 -15.40 -17.12
N LEU A 179 -13.41 -14.78 -18.30
CA LEU A 179 -13.71 -15.47 -19.54
C LEU A 179 -12.49 -15.50 -20.46
N LEU A 180 -12.32 -16.62 -21.12
CA LEU A 180 -11.38 -16.83 -22.21
C LEU A 180 -12.15 -17.42 -23.40
N ASN A 181 -12.22 -16.69 -24.54
CA ASN A 181 -13.01 -17.09 -25.70
C ASN A 181 -14.48 -17.43 -25.34
N ASP A 182 -15.09 -16.57 -24.53
CA ASP A 182 -16.47 -16.72 -24.01
C ASP A 182 -16.71 -17.89 -23.05
N GLU A 183 -15.72 -18.67 -22.68
CA GLU A 183 -15.80 -19.69 -21.66
C GLU A 183 -15.34 -19.17 -20.30
N VAL A 184 -16.10 -19.44 -19.24
CA VAL A 184 -15.74 -19.07 -17.86
C VAL A 184 -14.62 -20.00 -17.37
N ILE A 185 -13.43 -19.44 -17.16
CA ILE A 185 -12.26 -20.15 -16.65
C ILE A 185 -12.03 -19.96 -15.15
N GLY A 186 -12.68 -18.96 -14.54
CA GLY A 186 -12.58 -18.72 -13.09
C GLY A 186 -13.65 -17.78 -12.59
N SER A 187 -14.00 -17.90 -11.30
CA SER A 187 -14.99 -17.05 -10.64
C SER A 187 -14.56 -16.67 -9.23
N GLY A 188 -15.09 -15.56 -8.71
CA GLY A 188 -14.75 -15.12 -7.37
C GLY A 188 -15.60 -13.96 -6.87
N ASP A 189 -15.71 -13.88 -5.55
CA ASP A 189 -16.47 -12.87 -4.84
C ASP A 189 -15.56 -11.95 -4.04
N GLY A 190 -16.07 -10.74 -3.73
CA GLY A 190 -15.35 -9.77 -2.91
C GLY A 190 -16.20 -8.58 -2.47
N LYS A 191 -15.66 -7.81 -1.54
CA LYS A 191 -16.32 -6.58 -1.05
C LYS A 191 -16.16 -5.37 -2.00
N SER A 192 -15.37 -5.54 -3.06
CA SER A 192 -15.19 -4.56 -4.14
C SER A 192 -15.02 -5.29 -5.47
N LYS A 193 -15.25 -4.59 -6.59
CA LYS A 193 -14.94 -5.13 -7.93
C LYS A 193 -13.50 -5.64 -8.02
N LYS A 194 -12.55 -4.86 -7.50
CA LYS A 194 -11.13 -5.23 -7.51
C LYS A 194 -10.87 -6.55 -6.77
N SER A 195 -11.44 -6.72 -5.58
CA SER A 195 -11.26 -7.96 -4.81
C SER A 195 -11.95 -9.17 -5.44
N ALA A 196 -13.12 -8.99 -6.05
CA ALA A 196 -13.80 -10.05 -6.79
C ALA A 196 -12.99 -10.49 -8.01
N GLN A 197 -12.46 -9.55 -8.80
CA GLN A 197 -11.60 -9.86 -9.95
C GLN A 197 -10.30 -10.58 -9.54
N GLN A 198 -9.69 -10.21 -8.42
CA GLN A 198 -8.51 -10.92 -7.89
C GLN A 198 -8.84 -12.35 -7.46
N SER A 199 -10.01 -12.54 -6.81
CA SER A 199 -10.51 -13.86 -6.43
C SER A 199 -10.77 -14.75 -7.65
N ALA A 200 -11.42 -14.21 -8.68
CA ALA A 200 -11.71 -14.91 -9.92
C ALA A 200 -10.43 -15.29 -10.68
N ALA A 201 -9.46 -14.38 -10.74
CA ALA A 201 -8.16 -14.66 -11.34
C ALA A 201 -7.37 -15.74 -10.59
N LYS A 202 -7.46 -15.74 -9.25
CA LYS A 202 -6.85 -16.78 -8.41
C LYS A 202 -7.43 -18.15 -8.71
N ASP A 203 -8.76 -18.24 -8.80
CA ASP A 203 -9.46 -19.48 -9.14
C ASP A 203 -9.07 -20.00 -10.53
N ALA A 204 -9.01 -19.08 -11.52
CA ALA A 204 -8.58 -19.43 -12.86
C ALA A 204 -7.13 -19.96 -12.90
N LEU A 205 -6.19 -19.30 -12.21
CA LEU A 205 -4.79 -19.74 -12.13
C LEU A 205 -4.66 -21.12 -11.46
N ALA A 206 -5.41 -21.36 -10.38
CA ALA A 206 -5.39 -22.66 -9.69
C ALA A 206 -5.85 -23.82 -10.59
N LYS A 207 -6.79 -23.56 -11.51
CA LYS A 207 -7.25 -24.54 -12.49
C LYS A 207 -6.28 -24.76 -13.65
N LEU A 208 -5.38 -23.81 -13.92
CA LEU A 208 -4.34 -23.92 -14.95
C LEU A 208 -3.10 -24.65 -14.45
N ASP A 209 -2.84 -24.60 -13.14
CA ASP A 209 -1.70 -25.26 -12.49
C ASP A 209 -2.04 -26.73 -12.07
N ALA A 210 -3.29 -27.17 -12.25
CA ALA A 210 -3.79 -28.51 -11.96
C ALA A 210 -3.78 -29.38 -13.21
#